data_9424501928f50ebe82162c0362612777
#
_entry.id   9424501928f50ebe82162c0362612777
#
_cell.length_a   1.000
_cell.length_b   1.000
_cell.length_c   1.000
_cell.angle_alpha   90.00
_cell.angle_beta   90.00
_cell.angle_gamma   90.00
#
_symmetry.space_group_name_H-M   'P 1'
#
loop_
_entity.id
_entity.type
_entity.pdbx_description
1 polymer ?
#
loop_
_entity_poly.entity_id
_entity_poly.type
_entity_poly.pdbx_seq_one_letter_code
_entity_poly.pdbx_strand_id
1 'polypeptide(L)'
;EMTSSLVGSEMCIRDSPHPALEHDDLNWPQGALYVGMVDWAELAEKEDNDDTYYKWLTRIGRRNCWQPDKRFYHADDIAVSQSFLDLYRKYKDEAMIIPTLARTEWIVNHPSEGSFKLVEGDLKTLERWTWCDALFMAPPVYAKLYMLTGEKKYIKFMNREYKATYDYLFDKEENLFYRDWRYFDKREANGKKVFWGRGNGWVLGGLVEILKELPKKDKNRKFYEELFVKLATRVAGLQHPDGFWHASLLDPASYPSPETSCTTFIVYSIAYGINE
;
A
#
# COMPACT_ATOMS: atom_id res chain seq x y z
N GLU A 1 -9.91 23.62 4.03
CA GLU A 1 -8.46 23.43 4.29
C GLU A 1 -7.92 22.08 3.75
N MET A 2 -8.70 21.01 3.76
CA MET A 2 -8.30 19.74 3.11
C MET A 2 -8.18 19.87 1.58
N THR A 3 -9.00 20.70 0.96
CA THR A 3 -8.92 20.99 -0.48
C THR A 3 -7.65 21.74 -0.87
N SER A 4 -7.09 22.59 0.01
CA SER A 4 -5.87 23.32 -0.30
C SER A 4 -4.62 22.44 -0.36
N SER A 5 -4.58 21.34 0.41
CA SER A 5 -3.46 20.40 0.40
C SER A 5 -3.47 19.53 -0.87
N LEU A 6 -4.66 19.11 -1.33
CA LEU A 6 -4.80 18.39 -2.60
C LEU A 6 -4.55 19.30 -3.80
N VAL A 7 -5.05 20.54 -3.77
CA VAL A 7 -4.79 21.57 -4.80
C VAL A 7 -3.30 21.95 -4.81
N GLY A 8 -2.66 22.02 -3.65
CA GLY A 8 -1.22 22.26 -3.56
C GLY A 8 -0.38 21.14 -4.18
N SER A 9 -0.77 19.85 -3.97
CA SER A 9 -0.10 18.72 -4.61
C SER A 9 -0.40 18.64 -6.11
N GLU A 10 -1.60 19.02 -6.55
CA GLU A 10 -1.96 19.11 -7.95
C GLU A 10 -1.18 20.23 -8.68
N MET A 11 -1.04 21.41 -8.07
CA MET A 11 -0.20 22.48 -8.59
C MET A 11 1.28 22.07 -8.67
N CYS A 12 1.82 21.41 -7.64
CA CYS A 12 3.18 20.88 -7.68
C CYS A 12 3.39 19.86 -8.80
N ILE A 13 2.37 19.05 -9.11
CA ILE A 13 2.43 18.06 -10.18
C ILE A 13 2.35 18.70 -11.57
N ARG A 14 1.54 19.75 -11.75
CA ARG A 14 1.32 20.38 -13.06
C ARG A 14 2.39 21.40 -13.43
N ASP A 15 2.78 22.26 -12.52
CA ASP A 15 3.41 23.56 -12.84
C ASP A 15 4.85 23.69 -12.41
N SER A 16 5.38 22.78 -11.63
CA SER A 16 6.76 22.86 -11.18
C SER A 16 7.66 21.88 -11.89
N PRO A 17 8.63 22.35 -12.67
CA PRO A 17 9.88 21.65 -12.83
C PRO A 17 10.62 21.72 -11.48
N HIS A 18 10.09 21.05 -10.43
CA HIS A 18 10.77 21.03 -9.14
C HIS A 18 12.01 20.17 -9.25
N PRO A 19 13.20 20.75 -9.14
CA PRO A 19 14.45 20.00 -9.09
C PRO A 19 14.64 19.23 -7.79
N ALA A 20 13.66 19.25 -6.89
CA ALA A 20 13.77 18.69 -5.56
C ALA A 20 12.49 17.97 -5.12
N LEU A 21 12.02 17.01 -5.89
CA LEU A 21 11.35 15.91 -5.25
C LEU A 21 12.43 15.16 -4.46
N GLU A 22 12.31 15.13 -3.14
CA GLU A 22 13.20 14.33 -2.26
C GLU A 22 13.22 12.85 -2.62
N HIS A 23 12.32 12.43 -3.50
CA HIS A 23 12.10 11.08 -3.95
C HIS A 23 12.06 11.02 -5.48
N ASP A 24 12.82 10.08 -6.00
CA ASP A 24 12.79 9.74 -7.40
C ASP A 24 11.42 9.07 -7.79
N ASP A 25 11.07 9.10 -9.07
CA ASP A 25 9.76 8.63 -9.59
C ASP A 25 9.35 7.22 -9.15
N LEU A 26 10.30 6.35 -8.89
CA LEU A 26 10.05 4.94 -8.60
C LEU A 26 10.04 4.64 -7.10
N ASN A 27 10.34 5.62 -6.25
CA ASN A 27 10.36 5.44 -4.82
C ASN A 27 8.94 5.20 -4.27
N TRP A 28 8.82 4.51 -3.15
CA TRP A 28 7.56 4.10 -2.57
C TRP A 28 6.55 5.25 -2.29
N PRO A 29 6.96 6.48 -1.88
CA PRO A 29 5.98 7.57 -1.70
C PRO A 29 5.29 7.93 -3.01
N GLN A 30 6.06 7.93 -4.11
CA GLN A 30 5.52 8.16 -5.44
C GLN A 30 4.61 7.00 -5.87
N GLY A 31 5.05 5.75 -5.60
CA GLY A 31 4.22 4.57 -5.85
C GLY A 31 2.86 4.65 -5.18
N ALA A 32 2.82 5.06 -3.91
CA ALA A 32 1.58 5.26 -3.17
C ALA A 32 0.71 6.40 -3.75
N LEU A 33 1.34 7.52 -4.11
CA LEU A 33 0.65 8.62 -4.79
C LEU A 33 0.02 8.15 -6.11
N TYR A 34 0.74 7.38 -6.90
CA TYR A 34 0.25 6.94 -8.22
C TYR A 34 -0.95 6.00 -8.11
N VAL A 35 -1.07 5.20 -7.06
CA VAL A 35 -2.28 4.39 -6.80
C VAL A 35 -3.51 5.30 -6.68
N GLY A 36 -3.46 6.32 -5.82
CA GLY A 36 -4.55 7.28 -5.70
C GLY A 36 -4.78 8.12 -6.96
N MET A 37 -3.70 8.42 -7.72
CA MET A 37 -3.81 9.16 -8.98
C MET A 37 -4.45 8.35 -10.10
N VAL A 38 -4.39 7.01 -10.08
CA VAL A 38 -5.15 6.17 -11.02
C VAL A 38 -6.64 6.27 -10.75
N ASP A 39 -7.07 6.17 -9.48
CA ASP A 39 -8.48 6.33 -9.10
C ASP A 39 -9.00 7.74 -9.48
N TRP A 40 -8.18 8.76 -9.25
CA TRP A 40 -8.50 10.14 -9.66
C TRP A 40 -8.57 10.29 -11.18
N ALA A 41 -7.65 9.69 -11.91
CA ALA A 41 -7.63 9.72 -13.37
C ALA A 41 -8.88 9.05 -13.99
N GLU A 42 -9.35 7.95 -13.39
CA GLU A 42 -10.58 7.28 -13.80
C GLU A 42 -11.80 8.19 -13.57
N LEU A 43 -11.87 8.83 -12.41
CA LEU A 43 -12.96 9.77 -12.09
C LEU A 43 -12.95 10.97 -13.03
N ALA A 44 -11.81 11.62 -13.26
CA ALA A 44 -11.69 12.79 -14.13
C ALA A 44 -12.05 12.47 -15.59
N GLU A 45 -11.62 11.32 -16.09
CA GLU A 45 -11.99 10.87 -17.43
C GLU A 45 -13.50 10.62 -17.54
N LYS A 46 -14.08 9.96 -16.51
CA LYS A 46 -15.50 9.62 -16.52
C LYS A 46 -16.42 10.84 -16.39
N GLU A 47 -16.12 11.77 -15.49
CA GLU A 47 -17.00 12.91 -15.18
C GLU A 47 -16.74 14.11 -16.10
N ASP A 48 -15.46 14.38 -16.43
CA ASP A 48 -15.03 15.58 -17.14
C ASP A 48 -14.45 15.31 -18.53
N ASN A 49 -14.33 14.04 -18.94
CA ASN A 49 -13.61 13.61 -20.14
C ASN A 49 -12.14 14.11 -20.16
N ASP A 50 -11.53 14.21 -18.96
CA ASP A 50 -10.16 14.69 -18.79
C ASP A 50 -9.17 13.52 -18.61
N ASP A 51 -8.34 13.29 -19.62
CA ASP A 51 -7.30 12.25 -19.62
C ASP A 51 -5.92 12.75 -19.17
N THR A 52 -5.83 13.99 -18.63
CA THR A 52 -4.56 14.64 -18.24
C THR A 52 -3.78 13.80 -17.25
N TYR A 53 -4.44 13.23 -16.27
CA TYR A 53 -3.80 12.42 -15.22
C TYR A 53 -3.29 11.09 -15.74
N TYR A 54 -4.02 10.43 -16.63
CA TYR A 54 -3.54 9.24 -17.34
C TYR A 54 -2.32 9.53 -18.22
N LYS A 55 -2.31 10.66 -18.93
CA LYS A 55 -1.16 11.11 -19.73
C LYS A 55 0.05 11.39 -18.85
N TRP A 56 -0.17 11.96 -17.66
CA TRP A 56 0.88 12.25 -16.71
C TRP A 56 1.51 10.93 -16.17
N LEU A 57 0.70 9.98 -15.69
CA LEU A 57 1.16 8.67 -15.23
C LEU A 57 1.89 7.89 -16.35
N THR A 58 1.34 7.92 -17.57
CA THR A 58 1.98 7.27 -18.73
C THR A 58 3.34 7.87 -19.05
N ARG A 59 3.51 9.20 -18.90
CA ARG A 59 4.79 9.87 -19.10
C ARG A 59 5.83 9.41 -18.07
N ILE A 60 5.43 9.24 -16.81
CA ILE A 60 6.30 8.70 -15.75
C ILE A 60 6.74 7.28 -16.09
N GLY A 61 5.79 6.41 -16.42
CA GLY A 61 6.11 5.04 -16.79
C GLY A 61 7.07 4.95 -17.98
N ARG A 62 6.81 5.71 -19.05
CA ARG A 62 7.67 5.72 -20.26
C ARG A 62 9.09 6.19 -19.97
N ARG A 63 9.29 7.29 -19.21
CA ARG A 63 10.64 7.79 -18.91
C ARG A 63 11.46 6.87 -18.03
N ASN A 64 10.78 6.00 -17.27
CA ASN A 64 11.39 4.98 -16.43
C ASN A 64 11.35 3.57 -17.06
N CYS A 65 11.01 3.47 -18.35
CA CYS A 65 10.89 2.19 -19.06
C CYS A 65 10.00 1.16 -18.33
N TRP A 66 9.00 1.64 -17.58
CA TRP A 66 8.07 0.82 -16.78
C TRP A 66 8.74 -0.09 -15.75
N GLN A 67 9.98 0.23 -15.38
CA GLN A 67 10.75 -0.57 -14.42
C GLN A 67 10.28 -0.32 -12.99
N PRO A 68 10.14 -1.35 -12.15
CA PRO A 68 10.13 -1.18 -10.70
C PRO A 68 11.48 -0.64 -10.21
N ASP A 69 11.57 -0.10 -8.99
CA ASP A 69 12.81 0.47 -8.45
C ASP A 69 13.89 -0.61 -8.19
N LYS A 70 15.03 -0.24 -7.65
CA LYS A 70 16.33 -0.95 -7.77
C LYS A 70 16.46 -2.23 -6.95
N ARG A 71 15.86 -2.27 -5.71
CA ARG A 71 16.01 -3.43 -4.79
C ARG A 71 15.06 -4.54 -5.19
N PHE A 72 15.61 -5.63 -5.68
CA PHE A 72 14.87 -6.64 -6.45
C PHE A 72 13.70 -7.27 -5.66
N TYR A 73 13.93 -7.68 -4.40
CA TYR A 73 12.91 -8.32 -3.54
C TYR A 73 12.11 -7.34 -2.67
N HIS A 74 12.58 -6.09 -2.57
CA HIS A 74 12.02 -5.14 -1.60
C HIS A 74 10.59 -4.73 -1.96
N ALA A 75 9.68 -4.79 -0.98
CA ALA A 75 8.28 -4.48 -1.20
C ALA A 75 8.05 -3.04 -1.67
N ASP A 76 8.79 -2.07 -1.12
CA ASP A 76 8.67 -0.66 -1.52
C ASP A 76 9.00 -0.45 -2.99
N ASP A 77 10.00 -1.18 -3.50
CA ASP A 77 10.54 -0.98 -4.85
C ASP A 77 9.63 -1.55 -5.95
N ILE A 78 8.61 -2.33 -5.59
CA ILE A 78 7.61 -2.81 -6.54
C ILE A 78 6.30 -2.00 -6.46
N ALA A 79 6.15 -1.08 -5.51
CA ALA A 79 4.91 -0.36 -5.27
C ALA A 79 4.39 0.39 -6.50
N VAL A 80 5.27 1.02 -7.29
CA VAL A 80 4.92 1.73 -8.54
C VAL A 80 4.27 0.82 -9.58
N SER A 81 4.56 -0.48 -9.54
CA SER A 81 3.97 -1.45 -10.46
C SER A 81 2.46 -1.58 -10.31
N GLN A 82 1.88 -1.19 -9.17
CA GLN A 82 0.42 -1.18 -9.02
C GLN A 82 -0.21 -0.31 -10.12
N SER A 83 0.22 0.95 -10.23
CA SER A 83 -0.28 1.88 -11.23
C SER A 83 0.12 1.50 -12.67
N PHE A 84 1.31 0.93 -12.87
CA PHE A 84 1.73 0.46 -14.21
C PHE A 84 0.83 -0.69 -14.71
N LEU A 85 0.40 -1.59 -13.83
CA LEU A 85 -0.54 -2.65 -14.16
C LEU A 85 -1.95 -2.12 -14.44
N ASP A 86 -2.40 -1.05 -13.77
CA ASP A 86 -3.67 -0.40 -14.08
C ASP A 86 -3.63 0.30 -15.43
N LEU A 87 -2.52 0.97 -15.75
CA LEU A 87 -2.31 1.54 -17.09
C LEU A 87 -2.26 0.46 -18.17
N TYR A 88 -1.63 -0.67 -17.90
CA TYR A 88 -1.68 -1.84 -18.80
C TYR A 88 -3.12 -2.32 -18.99
N ARG A 89 -3.91 -2.40 -17.92
CA ARG A 89 -5.33 -2.79 -18.01
C ARG A 89 -6.11 -1.89 -18.96
N LYS A 90 -5.83 -0.60 -18.93
CA LYS A 90 -6.46 0.42 -19.78
C LYS A 90 -5.96 0.39 -21.23
N TYR A 91 -4.66 0.43 -21.43
CA TYR A 91 -4.05 0.67 -22.74
C TYR A 91 -3.64 -0.58 -23.49
N LYS A 92 -3.48 -1.71 -22.82
CA LYS A 92 -3.03 -3.00 -23.40
C LYS A 92 -1.67 -2.94 -24.09
N ASP A 93 -0.81 -2.01 -23.68
CA ASP A 93 0.57 -1.91 -24.17
C ASP A 93 1.48 -2.81 -23.34
N GLU A 94 2.01 -3.88 -23.94
CA GLU A 94 2.82 -4.90 -23.30
C GLU A 94 4.08 -4.33 -22.62
N ALA A 95 4.61 -3.20 -23.11
CA ALA A 95 5.74 -2.54 -22.48
C ALA A 95 5.46 -2.18 -21.01
N MET A 96 4.20 -1.91 -20.65
CA MET A 96 3.79 -1.49 -19.32
C MET A 96 3.85 -2.62 -18.29
N ILE A 97 3.68 -3.87 -18.71
CA ILE A 97 3.60 -5.03 -17.81
C ILE A 97 4.88 -5.87 -17.78
N ILE A 98 5.62 -5.94 -18.89
CA ILE A 98 6.78 -6.85 -19.06
C ILE A 98 7.81 -6.72 -17.92
N PRO A 99 8.26 -5.52 -17.50
CA PRO A 99 9.27 -5.41 -16.44
C PRO A 99 8.77 -5.93 -15.09
N THR A 100 7.50 -5.66 -14.75
CA THR A 100 6.87 -6.17 -13.53
C THR A 100 6.73 -7.69 -13.59
N LEU A 101 6.27 -8.24 -14.73
CA LEU A 101 6.21 -9.70 -14.94
C LEU A 101 7.55 -10.36 -14.77
N ALA A 102 8.60 -9.84 -15.40
CA ALA A 102 9.95 -10.41 -15.33
C ALA A 102 10.46 -10.49 -13.88
N ARG A 103 10.29 -9.40 -13.11
CA ARG A 103 10.69 -9.35 -11.70
C ARG A 103 9.87 -10.31 -10.84
N THR A 104 8.54 -10.27 -10.95
CA THR A 104 7.67 -11.08 -10.10
C THR A 104 7.73 -12.56 -10.45
N GLU A 105 7.92 -12.91 -11.72
CA GLU A 105 8.17 -14.28 -12.16
C GLU A 105 9.41 -14.86 -11.47
N TRP A 106 10.50 -14.10 -11.47
CA TRP A 106 11.72 -14.51 -10.78
C TRP A 106 11.49 -14.69 -9.28
N ILE A 107 10.86 -13.72 -8.61
CA ILE A 107 10.61 -13.75 -7.16
C ILE A 107 9.74 -14.97 -6.78
N VAL A 108 8.70 -15.23 -7.55
CA VAL A 108 7.79 -16.38 -7.30
C VAL A 108 8.51 -17.71 -7.43
N ASN A 109 9.44 -17.83 -8.38
CA ASN A 109 10.21 -19.06 -8.62
C ASN A 109 11.43 -19.19 -7.68
N HIS A 110 11.92 -18.07 -7.12
CA HIS A 110 13.08 -18.01 -6.22
C HIS A 110 12.73 -17.19 -4.97
N PRO A 111 11.71 -17.61 -4.18
CA PRO A 111 11.28 -16.83 -3.04
C PRO A 111 12.37 -16.78 -1.96
N SER A 112 12.51 -15.62 -1.32
CA SER A 112 13.38 -15.51 -0.15
C SER A 112 12.84 -16.36 1.01
N GLU A 113 13.74 -17.05 1.70
CA GLU A 113 13.45 -17.84 2.91
C GLU A 113 14.02 -17.18 4.18
N GLY A 114 14.36 -15.89 4.09
CA GLY A 114 14.92 -15.10 5.19
C GLY A 114 14.00 -15.01 6.41
N SER A 115 14.61 -14.62 7.53
CA SER A 115 13.89 -14.38 8.79
C SER A 115 12.95 -13.19 8.69
N PHE A 116 11.87 -13.18 9.49
CA PHE A 116 11.00 -12.01 9.69
C PHE A 116 11.60 -10.97 10.68
N LYS A 117 12.78 -11.23 11.23
CA LYS A 117 13.49 -10.23 12.03
C LYS A 117 14.16 -9.21 11.12
N LEU A 118 13.58 -8.02 11.03
CA LEU A 118 14.18 -6.87 10.38
C LEU A 118 15.43 -6.42 11.16
N VAL A 119 16.58 -6.37 10.49
CA VAL A 119 17.84 -5.90 11.04
C VAL A 119 18.27 -4.66 10.27
N GLU A 120 18.49 -3.56 10.99
CA GLU A 120 18.88 -2.30 10.37
C GLU A 120 20.24 -2.44 9.66
N GLY A 121 20.31 -1.97 8.42
CA GLY A 121 21.51 -2.09 7.58
C GLY A 121 21.66 -3.44 6.87
N ASP A 122 20.88 -4.47 7.20
CA ASP A 122 20.88 -5.76 6.50
C ASP A 122 19.71 -5.86 5.51
N LEU A 123 19.98 -5.57 4.25
CA LEU A 123 18.98 -5.59 3.17
C LEU A 123 18.33 -6.97 2.95
N LYS A 124 19.01 -8.07 3.30
CA LYS A 124 18.44 -9.41 3.19
C LYS A 124 17.22 -9.59 4.08
N THR A 125 17.16 -8.89 5.20
CA THR A 125 16.01 -8.93 6.10
C THR A 125 14.78 -8.17 5.57
N LEU A 126 14.92 -7.49 4.44
CA LEU A 126 13.86 -6.76 3.73
C LEU A 126 13.39 -7.50 2.46
N GLU A 127 13.93 -8.68 2.17
CA GLU A 127 13.52 -9.50 1.01
C GLU A 127 12.13 -10.14 1.21
N ARG A 128 11.73 -10.31 2.46
CA ARG A 128 10.36 -10.69 2.83
C ARG A 128 9.60 -9.48 3.37
N TRP A 129 8.30 -9.59 3.51
CA TRP A 129 7.45 -8.50 4.00
C TRP A 129 7.50 -8.42 5.54
N THR A 130 8.64 -7.96 6.07
CA THR A 130 8.99 -8.00 7.50
C THR A 130 8.51 -6.80 8.31
N TRP A 131 7.80 -5.87 7.67
CA TRP A 131 7.17 -4.69 8.27
C TRP A 131 5.76 -4.48 7.70
N CYS A 132 4.86 -3.88 8.47
CA CYS A 132 3.45 -3.82 8.13
C CYS A 132 3.17 -3.00 6.86
N ASP A 133 3.94 -1.97 6.57
CA ASP A 133 3.78 -1.12 5.37
C ASP A 133 3.96 -1.92 4.07
N ALA A 134 4.79 -2.97 4.11
CA ALA A 134 4.97 -3.86 2.97
C ALA A 134 3.66 -4.46 2.45
N LEU A 135 2.64 -4.56 3.32
CA LEU A 135 1.31 -5.10 2.99
C LEU A 135 0.47 -4.17 2.10
N PHE A 136 0.86 -2.91 1.96
CA PHE A 136 0.34 -2.01 0.93
C PHE A 136 1.18 -2.08 -0.36
N MET A 137 2.50 -2.19 -0.22
CA MET A 137 3.43 -1.96 -1.31
C MET A 137 3.40 -3.10 -2.34
N ALA A 138 3.56 -4.33 -1.90
CA ALA A 138 3.76 -5.48 -2.79
C ALA A 138 2.50 -6.33 -3.03
N PRO A 139 1.66 -6.71 -2.04
CA PRO A 139 0.56 -7.65 -2.26
C PRO A 139 -0.40 -7.27 -3.37
N PRO A 140 -0.83 -5.99 -3.52
CA PRO A 140 -1.74 -5.61 -4.60
C PRO A 140 -1.18 -5.87 -6.00
N VAL A 141 0.16 -5.78 -6.18
CA VAL A 141 0.81 -6.11 -7.46
C VAL A 141 0.56 -7.56 -7.84
N TYR A 142 0.69 -8.48 -6.89
CA TYR A 142 0.45 -9.91 -7.12
C TYR A 142 -1.03 -10.24 -7.32
N ALA A 143 -1.94 -9.52 -6.64
CA ALA A 143 -3.37 -9.63 -6.88
C ALA A 143 -3.73 -9.19 -8.31
N LYS A 144 -3.20 -8.02 -8.75
CA LYS A 144 -3.39 -7.50 -10.11
C LYS A 144 -2.82 -8.48 -11.16
N LEU A 145 -1.62 -9.01 -10.96
CA LEU A 145 -1.03 -10.00 -11.86
C LEU A 145 -1.85 -11.30 -11.94
N TYR A 146 -2.37 -11.79 -10.81
CA TYR A 146 -3.27 -12.93 -10.82
C TYR A 146 -4.50 -12.67 -11.69
N MET A 147 -5.10 -11.50 -11.58
CA MET A 147 -6.30 -11.13 -12.35
C MET A 147 -5.99 -10.87 -13.85
N LEU A 148 -4.85 -10.29 -14.15
CA LEU A 148 -4.46 -9.97 -15.52
C LEU A 148 -3.99 -11.19 -16.32
N THR A 149 -3.32 -12.13 -15.67
CA THR A 149 -2.70 -13.29 -16.33
C THR A 149 -3.49 -14.60 -16.14
N GLY A 150 -4.33 -14.69 -15.12
CA GLY A 150 -4.98 -15.93 -14.68
C GLY A 150 -4.05 -16.93 -13.97
N GLU A 151 -2.77 -16.59 -13.78
CA GLU A 151 -1.77 -17.50 -13.24
C GLU A 151 -1.80 -17.57 -11.71
N LYS A 152 -2.21 -18.74 -11.20
CA LYS A 152 -2.38 -19.00 -9.76
C LYS A 152 -1.10 -18.90 -8.95
N LYS A 153 0.08 -18.89 -9.56
CA LYS A 153 1.35 -18.75 -8.84
C LYS A 153 1.43 -17.42 -8.09
N TYR A 154 0.93 -16.32 -8.68
CA TYR A 154 0.94 -15.00 -8.08
C TYR A 154 0.10 -14.94 -6.81
N ILE A 155 -1.15 -15.38 -6.86
CA ILE A 155 -2.01 -15.38 -5.67
C ILE A 155 -1.53 -16.38 -4.59
N LYS A 156 -0.90 -17.50 -4.98
CA LYS A 156 -0.29 -18.43 -4.02
C LYS A 156 0.89 -17.79 -3.29
N PHE A 157 1.77 -17.11 -4.02
CA PHE A 157 2.90 -16.39 -3.44
C PHE A 157 2.43 -15.29 -2.51
N MET A 158 1.50 -14.42 -2.97
CA MET A 158 0.91 -13.38 -2.15
C MET A 158 0.32 -13.92 -0.85
N ASN A 159 -0.51 -14.97 -0.93
CA ASN A 159 -1.13 -15.57 0.24
C ASN A 159 -0.09 -16.12 1.22
N ARG A 160 1.00 -16.72 0.73
CA ARG A 160 2.07 -17.26 1.57
C ARG A 160 2.76 -16.14 2.36
N GLU A 161 3.24 -15.11 1.67
CA GLU A 161 3.98 -14.02 2.30
C GLU A 161 3.06 -13.15 3.16
N TYR A 162 1.86 -12.81 2.68
CA TYR A 162 0.90 -12.03 3.47
C TYR A 162 0.53 -12.70 4.79
N LYS A 163 0.18 -13.99 4.73
CA LYS A 163 -0.18 -14.74 5.95
C LYS A 163 0.98 -14.90 6.90
N ALA A 164 2.19 -15.10 6.39
CA ALA A 164 3.38 -15.17 7.23
C ALA A 164 3.64 -13.82 7.95
N THR A 165 3.48 -12.68 7.25
CA THR A 165 3.54 -11.36 7.88
C THR A 165 2.42 -11.15 8.89
N TYR A 166 1.18 -11.55 8.55
CA TYR A 166 0.04 -11.50 9.46
C TYR A 166 0.30 -12.31 10.74
N ASP A 167 0.73 -13.56 10.60
CA ASP A 167 1.00 -14.42 11.75
C ASP A 167 2.12 -13.88 12.65
N TYR A 168 3.05 -13.13 12.07
CA TYR A 168 4.19 -12.57 12.78
C TYR A 168 3.91 -11.20 13.43
N LEU A 169 3.17 -10.31 12.75
CA LEU A 169 3.01 -8.92 13.16
C LEU A 169 1.63 -8.56 13.72
N PHE A 170 0.61 -9.41 13.49
CA PHE A 170 -0.74 -9.08 13.93
C PHE A 170 -0.96 -9.48 15.39
N ASP A 171 -1.23 -8.50 16.24
CA ASP A 171 -1.62 -8.73 17.63
C ASP A 171 -3.11 -9.11 17.69
N LYS A 172 -3.37 -10.38 18.05
CA LYS A 172 -4.73 -10.94 18.08
C LYS A 172 -5.58 -10.43 19.27
N GLU A 173 -4.95 -9.87 20.28
CA GLU A 173 -5.63 -9.29 21.44
C GLU A 173 -6.13 -7.87 21.09
N GLU A 174 -5.25 -7.05 20.52
CA GLU A 174 -5.58 -5.68 20.13
C GLU A 174 -6.20 -5.55 18.75
N ASN A 175 -6.11 -6.60 17.90
CA ASN A 175 -6.53 -6.57 16.50
C ASN A 175 -5.85 -5.45 15.69
N LEU A 176 -4.56 -5.24 15.93
CA LEU A 176 -3.71 -4.23 15.30
C LEU A 176 -2.40 -4.86 14.84
N PHE A 177 -1.73 -4.23 13.87
CA PHE A 177 -0.41 -4.65 13.43
C PHE A 177 0.68 -3.86 14.14
N TYR A 178 1.69 -4.56 14.68
CA TYR A 178 2.97 -3.94 14.98
C TYR A 178 3.64 -3.47 13.69
N ARG A 179 4.44 -2.42 13.76
CA ARG A 179 5.24 -1.98 12.61
C ARG A 179 6.19 -3.08 12.13
N ASP A 180 6.99 -3.60 13.08
CA ASP A 180 7.90 -4.74 12.91
C ASP A 180 8.22 -5.31 14.30
N TRP A 181 8.99 -6.42 14.35
CA TRP A 181 9.29 -7.13 15.59
C TRP A 181 9.96 -6.28 16.68
N ARG A 182 10.65 -5.20 16.34
CA ARG A 182 11.33 -4.30 17.30
C ARG A 182 10.34 -3.57 18.20
N TYR A 183 9.05 -3.66 17.92
CA TYR A 183 7.98 -3.03 18.69
C TYR A 183 7.22 -3.99 19.62
N PHE A 184 7.49 -5.30 19.59
CA PHE A 184 6.75 -6.27 20.41
C PHE A 184 6.83 -6.00 21.90
N ASP A 185 8.04 -5.65 22.39
CA ASP A 185 8.29 -5.40 23.81
C ASP A 185 8.25 -3.92 24.19
N LYS A 186 8.05 -3.03 23.21
CA LYS A 186 7.93 -1.59 23.47
C LYS A 186 6.57 -1.26 24.07
N ARG A 187 6.58 -0.25 24.94
CA ARG A 187 5.37 0.29 25.55
C ARG A 187 5.33 1.80 25.39
N GLU A 188 4.12 2.33 25.25
CA GLU A 188 3.83 3.76 25.27
C GLU A 188 3.98 4.33 26.68
N ALA A 189 3.93 5.67 26.82
CA ALA A 189 4.02 6.33 28.12
C ALA A 189 2.89 5.89 29.08
N ASN A 190 1.72 5.55 28.57
CA ASN A 190 0.59 5.03 29.33
C ASN A 190 0.68 3.52 29.64
N GLY A 191 1.79 2.86 29.27
CA GLY A 191 2.05 1.43 29.49
C GLY A 191 1.42 0.49 28.46
N LYS A 192 0.66 0.98 27.47
CA LYS A 192 0.04 0.17 26.43
C LYS A 192 1.08 -0.24 25.37
N LYS A 193 0.73 -1.26 24.57
CA LYS A 193 1.50 -1.71 23.41
C LYS A 193 1.59 -0.58 22.36
N VAL A 194 2.68 -0.55 21.62
CA VAL A 194 2.92 0.48 20.58
C VAL A 194 2.34 0.04 19.25
N PHE A 195 1.30 0.73 18.79
CA PHE A 195 0.71 0.52 17.46
C PHE A 195 0.67 1.84 16.70
N TRP A 196 1.49 1.90 15.67
CA TRP A 196 1.63 3.07 14.83
C TRP A 196 0.42 3.23 13.89
N GLY A 197 -0.23 4.40 13.96
CA GLY A 197 -1.45 4.70 13.22
C GLY A 197 -1.28 4.59 11.71
N ARG A 198 -0.29 5.27 11.13
CA ARG A 198 0.00 5.18 9.69
C ARG A 198 0.33 3.76 9.24
N GLY A 199 1.04 2.96 10.05
CA GLY A 199 1.33 1.57 9.73
C GLY A 199 0.06 0.73 9.56
N ASN A 200 -0.90 0.88 10.47
CA ASN A 200 -2.21 0.22 10.35
C ASN A 200 -3.05 0.80 9.20
N GLY A 201 -2.91 2.08 8.91
CA GLY A 201 -3.48 2.72 7.72
C GLY A 201 -2.96 2.10 6.43
N TRP A 202 -1.65 1.85 6.31
CA TRP A 202 -1.05 1.15 5.18
C TRP A 202 -1.66 -0.24 4.98
N VAL A 203 -1.81 -1.01 6.06
CA VAL A 203 -2.40 -2.36 5.97
C VAL A 203 -3.85 -2.29 5.49
N LEU A 204 -4.65 -1.36 6.01
CA LEU A 204 -6.03 -1.15 5.57
C LEU A 204 -6.10 -0.77 4.09
N GLY A 205 -5.31 0.21 3.65
CA GLY A 205 -5.25 0.60 2.25
C GLY A 205 -4.84 -0.55 1.33
N GLY A 206 -3.83 -1.33 1.74
CA GLY A 206 -3.40 -2.52 0.99
C GLY A 206 -4.49 -3.60 0.90
N LEU A 207 -5.26 -3.78 1.97
CA LEU A 207 -6.43 -4.69 1.95
C LEU A 207 -7.49 -4.20 0.97
N VAL A 208 -7.77 -2.90 0.91
CA VAL A 208 -8.70 -2.33 -0.08
C VAL A 208 -8.21 -2.64 -1.49
N GLU A 209 -6.93 -2.38 -1.81
CA GLU A 209 -6.39 -2.63 -3.14
C GLU A 209 -6.46 -4.12 -3.53
N ILE A 210 -6.23 -5.04 -2.59
CA ILE A 210 -6.41 -6.47 -2.82
C ILE A 210 -7.89 -6.82 -3.05
N LEU A 211 -8.79 -6.24 -2.25
CA LEU A 211 -10.22 -6.54 -2.33
C LEU A 211 -10.88 -5.93 -3.58
N LYS A 212 -10.39 -4.80 -4.09
CA LYS A 212 -10.79 -4.24 -5.41
C LYS A 212 -10.47 -5.23 -6.54
N GLU A 213 -9.37 -5.97 -6.43
CA GLU A 213 -8.94 -6.93 -7.45
C GLU A 213 -9.66 -8.28 -7.37
N LEU A 214 -9.81 -8.86 -6.19
CA LEU A 214 -10.32 -10.22 -6.05
C LEU A 214 -11.86 -10.26 -6.15
N PRO A 215 -12.45 -11.02 -7.11
CA PRO A 215 -13.91 -11.15 -7.21
C PRO A 215 -14.54 -11.71 -5.93
N LYS A 216 -15.79 -11.30 -5.63
CA LYS A 216 -16.52 -11.75 -4.43
C LYS A 216 -16.60 -13.27 -4.28
N LYS A 217 -16.54 -14.03 -5.39
CA LYS A 217 -16.57 -15.51 -5.41
C LYS A 217 -15.18 -16.15 -5.33
N ASP A 218 -14.10 -15.37 -5.35
CA ASP A 218 -12.75 -15.95 -5.26
C ASP A 218 -12.51 -16.46 -3.84
N LYS A 219 -12.11 -17.74 -3.75
CA LYS A 219 -11.85 -18.39 -2.45
C LYS A 219 -10.74 -17.75 -1.62
N ASN A 220 -9.83 -17.01 -2.28
CA ASN A 220 -8.75 -16.33 -1.59
C ASN A 220 -9.23 -15.05 -0.92
N ARG A 221 -10.33 -14.46 -1.38
CA ARG A 221 -10.87 -13.18 -0.88
C ARG A 221 -11.28 -13.23 0.59
N LYS A 222 -11.87 -14.32 1.04
CA LYS A 222 -12.46 -14.45 2.38
C LYS A 222 -11.50 -14.05 3.51
N PHE A 223 -10.23 -14.48 3.45
CA PHE A 223 -9.25 -14.13 4.48
C PHE A 223 -9.03 -12.61 4.56
N TYR A 224 -8.93 -11.94 3.41
CA TYR A 224 -8.70 -10.49 3.34
C TYR A 224 -9.91 -9.69 3.78
N GLU A 225 -11.13 -10.13 3.46
CA GLU A 225 -12.37 -9.52 3.95
C GLU A 225 -12.49 -9.63 5.48
N GLU A 226 -12.28 -10.81 6.04
CA GLU A 226 -12.33 -11.03 7.48
C GLU A 226 -11.30 -10.18 8.23
N LEU A 227 -10.08 -10.09 7.68
CA LEU A 227 -9.03 -9.25 8.26
C LEU A 227 -9.36 -7.76 8.12
N PHE A 228 -9.86 -7.34 6.96
CA PHE A 228 -10.30 -5.96 6.73
C PHE A 228 -11.35 -5.53 7.74
N VAL A 229 -12.43 -6.31 7.87
CA VAL A 229 -13.51 -6.00 8.82
C VAL A 229 -12.99 -5.93 10.25
N LYS A 230 -12.15 -6.88 10.66
CA LYS A 230 -11.57 -6.91 12.00
C LYS A 230 -10.71 -5.68 12.29
N LEU A 231 -9.80 -5.34 11.39
CA LEU A 231 -8.90 -4.20 11.55
C LEU A 231 -9.65 -2.87 11.46
N ALA A 232 -10.54 -2.70 10.47
CA ALA A 232 -11.34 -1.49 10.29
C ALA A 232 -12.25 -1.22 11.48
N THR A 233 -12.92 -2.25 12.02
CA THR A 233 -13.75 -2.12 13.23
C THR A 233 -12.91 -1.67 14.43
N ARG A 234 -11.73 -2.28 14.62
CA ARG A 234 -10.84 -1.90 15.72
C ARG A 234 -10.36 -0.46 15.60
N VAL A 235 -9.90 -0.07 14.43
CA VAL A 235 -9.37 1.28 14.17
C VAL A 235 -10.48 2.33 14.26
N ALA A 236 -11.68 2.06 13.75
CA ALA A 236 -12.83 2.97 13.89
C ALA A 236 -13.13 3.29 15.36
N GLY A 237 -13.06 2.27 16.24
CA GLY A 237 -13.25 2.46 17.68
C GLY A 237 -12.11 3.22 18.39
N LEU A 238 -11.02 3.57 17.67
CA LEU A 238 -9.89 4.35 18.17
C LEU A 238 -9.84 5.77 17.61
N GLN A 239 -10.89 6.21 16.90
CA GLN A 239 -10.98 7.59 16.44
C GLN A 239 -11.00 8.55 17.63
N HIS A 240 -10.15 9.58 17.60
CA HIS A 240 -10.10 10.59 18.64
C HIS A 240 -11.31 11.55 18.51
N PRO A 241 -11.76 12.21 19.61
CA PRO A 241 -12.88 13.14 19.58
C PRO A 241 -12.76 14.31 18.61
N ASP A 242 -11.56 14.66 18.18
CA ASP A 242 -11.30 15.68 17.15
C ASP A 242 -11.59 15.18 15.71
N GLY A 243 -11.97 13.91 15.55
CA GLY A 243 -12.26 13.29 14.27
C GLY A 243 -11.04 12.68 13.56
N PHE A 244 -9.86 12.81 14.13
CA PHE A 244 -8.61 12.29 13.54
C PHE A 244 -8.14 11.00 14.23
N TRP A 245 -7.15 10.36 13.63
CA TRP A 245 -6.28 9.38 14.27
C TRP A 245 -4.90 9.98 14.47
N HIS A 246 -4.21 9.52 15.51
CA HIS A 246 -2.92 10.05 15.94
C HIS A 246 -1.79 9.05 15.65
N ALA A 247 -0.54 9.47 15.81
CA ALA A 247 0.62 8.61 15.50
C ALA A 247 0.64 7.31 16.30
N SER A 248 0.25 7.34 17.58
CA SER A 248 -0.03 6.14 18.37
C SER A 248 -1.54 5.92 18.51
N LEU A 249 -2.00 4.73 18.12
CA LEU A 249 -3.42 4.36 18.21
C LEU A 249 -3.88 4.13 19.65
N LEU A 250 -3.01 3.72 20.55
CA LEU A 250 -3.38 3.41 21.94
C LEU A 250 -2.92 4.46 22.97
N ASP A 251 -2.14 5.45 22.53
CA ASP A 251 -1.70 6.58 23.37
C ASP A 251 -1.71 7.92 22.60
N PRO A 252 -2.89 8.36 22.13
CA PRO A 252 -2.98 9.62 21.40
C PRO A 252 -2.58 10.83 22.25
N ALA A 253 -2.69 10.74 23.59
CA ALA A 253 -2.31 11.83 24.49
C ALA A 253 -0.81 12.16 24.45
N SER A 254 0.05 11.16 24.26
CA SER A 254 1.49 11.35 24.09
C SER A 254 1.88 11.90 22.72
N TYR A 255 0.95 11.84 21.75
CA TYR A 255 1.12 12.32 20.37
C TYR A 255 -0.08 13.17 19.96
N PRO A 256 -0.24 14.38 20.54
CA PRO A 256 -1.47 15.15 20.45
C PRO A 256 -1.76 15.74 19.06
N SER A 257 -0.79 15.75 18.15
CA SER A 257 -1.00 16.22 16.79
C SER A 257 -1.76 15.20 15.96
N PRO A 258 -2.82 15.61 15.22
CA PRO A 258 -3.45 14.74 14.22
C PRO A 258 -2.42 14.22 13.22
N GLU A 259 -2.55 12.94 12.86
CA GLU A 259 -1.68 12.32 11.86
C GLU A 259 -2.44 12.21 10.53
N THR A 260 -2.09 13.06 9.57
CA THR A 260 -2.84 13.24 8.31
C THR A 260 -2.86 11.96 7.47
N SER A 261 -1.72 11.31 7.28
CA SER A 261 -1.63 10.13 6.42
C SER A 261 -2.40 8.94 6.99
N CYS A 262 -2.31 8.72 8.31
CA CYS A 262 -3.10 7.72 9.02
C CYS A 262 -4.60 7.95 8.80
N THR A 263 -5.04 9.19 9.08
CA THR A 263 -6.45 9.57 8.96
C THR A 263 -6.96 9.37 7.53
N THR A 264 -6.18 9.78 6.54
CA THR A 264 -6.57 9.64 5.12
C THR A 264 -6.72 8.18 4.71
N PHE A 265 -5.76 7.31 5.06
CA PHE A 265 -5.87 5.88 4.76
C PHE A 265 -7.06 5.21 5.43
N ILE A 266 -7.32 5.56 6.69
CA ILE A 266 -8.43 4.98 7.44
C ILE A 266 -9.77 5.45 6.85
N VAL A 267 -9.92 6.74 6.56
CA VAL A 267 -11.14 7.29 5.93
C VAL A 267 -11.38 6.63 4.56
N TYR A 268 -10.35 6.56 3.71
CA TYR A 268 -10.41 5.86 2.43
C TYR A 268 -10.91 4.42 2.59
N SER A 269 -10.31 3.69 3.52
CA SER A 269 -10.62 2.28 3.72
C SER A 269 -12.02 2.06 4.29
N ILE A 270 -12.45 2.88 5.26
CA ILE A 270 -13.80 2.79 5.82
C ILE A 270 -14.84 3.16 4.76
N ALA A 271 -14.60 4.20 3.96
CA ALA A 271 -15.48 4.57 2.85
C ALA A 271 -15.64 3.44 1.85
N TYR A 272 -14.56 2.75 1.48
CA TYR A 272 -14.63 1.54 0.67
C TYR A 272 -15.52 0.47 1.31
N GLY A 273 -15.29 0.15 2.60
CA GLY A 273 -16.06 -0.90 3.29
C GLY A 273 -17.54 -0.60 3.48
N ILE A 274 -17.95 0.70 3.46
CA ILE A 274 -19.37 1.09 3.51
C ILE A 274 -20.04 0.89 2.15
N ASN A 275 -19.30 1.06 1.06
CA ASN A 275 -19.83 1.00 -0.30
C ASN A 275 -19.86 -0.43 -0.89
N GLU A 276 -19.17 -1.42 -0.28
CA GLU A 276 -19.08 -2.83 -0.73
C GLU A 276 -20.03 -3.76 0.03
#